data_02796933dfe4f35a1e35d03b50bb749f
#
_entry.id   02796933dfe4f35a1e35d03b50bb749f
#
_cell.length_a   1.000
_cell.length_b   1.000
_cell.length_c   1.000
_cell.angle_alpha   90.00
_cell.angle_beta   90.00
_cell.angle_gamma   90.00
#
_symmetry.space_group_name_H-M   'P 1'
#
loop_
_entity.id
_entity.type
_entity.pdbx_description
1 polymer ?
#
loop_
_entity_poly.entity_id
_entity_poly.type
_entity_poly.pdbx_seq_one_letter_code
_entity_poly.pdbx_strand_id
1 'polypeptide(L)'
;MSITVHQRPGVYSTYDASTVVSGSGSGKLVGLAAINTVAPAGQAHTITSYDKAVAVFGSAGGEDMAELIRLILKNGASGVAAVPVEDESGYEAAFELLAGLEDLALVVCDSTQESVQQKLKESVMSASELRRERLGVVAGGAGESVEELTARAKNLNCERMILVAPGCVDQEGEGLTGISLAAAVAGAIAGETDPAIPLGGAELLGLYGLSQRYEDNELDLLILGGVTPVEQVGGAVSVVRGVTTRTMSGESADSTWRDLTTIRVVDDAIPGLRTALRSKFRRAKNTQQSRGAIRSQVVLELENKLSREIITGYENVAVRADPEDATRCLVEFSFTVAHGLNQIWLTAHITV
;
A
#
# COMPACT_ATOMS: atom_id res chain seq x y z
N MET A 1 23.87 6.38 10.99
CA MET A 1 22.48 6.87 11.10
C MET A 1 22.49 8.33 11.52
N SER A 2 21.84 9.21 10.77
CA SER A 2 21.67 10.61 11.16
C SER A 2 20.40 10.72 12.00
N ILE A 3 20.53 10.98 13.29
CA ILE A 3 19.37 11.22 14.16
C ILE A 3 18.95 12.67 13.95
N THR A 4 17.81 12.88 13.34
CA THR A 4 17.19 14.20 13.25
C THR A 4 16.71 14.64 14.63
N VAL A 5 17.20 15.77 15.12
CA VAL A 5 16.83 16.28 16.46
C VAL A 5 15.43 16.91 16.39
N HIS A 6 14.46 16.27 17.04
CA HIS A 6 13.08 16.78 17.13
C HIS A 6 12.86 17.45 18.48
N GLN A 7 12.30 18.66 18.50
CA GLN A 7 11.99 19.42 19.73
C GLN A 7 10.58 19.12 20.28
N ARG A 8 9.67 18.67 19.41
CA ARG A 8 8.29 18.36 19.83
C ARG A 8 8.25 17.03 20.58
N PRO A 9 7.59 16.95 21.77
CA PRO A 9 7.34 15.67 22.44
C PRO A 9 6.52 14.73 21.55
N GLY A 10 7.01 13.51 21.34
CA GLY A 10 6.36 12.54 20.46
C GLY A 10 7.07 11.20 20.48
N VAL A 11 6.48 10.21 19.80
CA VAL A 11 7.12 8.93 19.49
C VAL A 11 7.69 9.05 18.08
N TYR A 12 8.98 8.86 17.93
CA TYR A 12 9.72 8.94 16.67
C TYR A 12 10.26 7.56 16.35
N SER A 13 10.11 7.15 15.10
CA SER A 13 10.56 5.85 14.62
C SER A 13 11.40 6.02 13.37
N THR A 14 12.47 5.27 13.28
CA THR A 14 13.31 5.11 12.09
C THR A 14 13.41 3.63 11.79
N TYR A 15 13.49 3.28 10.51
CA TYR A 15 13.73 1.90 10.08
C TYR A 15 15.01 1.82 9.26
N ASP A 16 15.63 0.66 9.29
CA ASP A 16 16.77 0.34 8.43
C ASP A 16 16.29 -0.71 7.43
N ALA A 17 16.60 -0.54 6.14
CA ALA A 17 16.15 -1.38 5.04
C ALA A 17 16.62 -2.84 5.10
N SER A 18 17.52 -3.17 6.04
CA SER A 18 17.96 -4.54 6.33
C SER A 18 17.16 -5.20 7.46
N THR A 19 16.41 -4.43 8.27
CA THR A 19 15.61 -4.93 9.40
C THR A 19 14.58 -3.91 9.83
N VAL A 20 13.39 -3.96 9.28
CA VAL A 20 12.09 -3.62 9.92
C VAL A 20 11.94 -2.27 10.63
N VAL A 21 10.94 -1.55 10.41
CA VAL A 21 9.66 -1.31 11.08
C VAL A 21 9.19 0.12 11.07
N SER A 22 8.02 0.43 10.67
CA SER A 22 6.99 1.19 11.37
C SER A 22 5.76 1.50 10.61
N GLY A 23 4.66 1.32 11.20
CA GLY A 23 3.55 1.69 10.70
C GLY A 23 2.28 1.99 11.32
N SER A 24 1.16 2.08 11.14
CA SER A 24 -0.18 1.90 11.55
C SER A 24 -1.24 2.88 11.20
N GLY A 25 -2.35 2.39 11.30
CA GLY A 25 -3.66 2.95 11.47
C GLY A 25 -4.50 2.71 10.24
N SER A 26 -5.41 1.82 10.35
CA SER A 26 -6.36 1.45 9.30
C SER A 26 -7.29 2.58 8.92
N GLY A 27 -6.80 3.58 8.24
CA GLY A 27 -7.67 4.36 7.39
C GLY A 27 -8.07 3.46 6.22
N LYS A 28 -9.31 3.01 6.19
CA LYS A 28 -9.86 2.32 5.02
C LYS A 28 -10.21 3.28 3.87
N LEU A 29 -9.73 4.51 3.95
CA LEU A 29 -9.88 5.50 2.90
C LEU A 29 -8.80 5.31 1.83
N VAL A 30 -9.21 5.43 0.58
CA VAL A 30 -8.32 5.48 -0.58
C VAL A 30 -8.30 6.90 -1.12
N GLY A 31 -7.12 7.47 -1.33
CA GLY A 31 -6.94 8.73 -2.04
C GLY A 31 -7.01 8.49 -3.54
N LEU A 32 -7.72 9.32 -4.26
CA LEU A 32 -7.79 9.31 -5.73
C LEU A 32 -7.48 10.70 -6.27
N ALA A 33 -6.44 10.81 -7.09
CA ALA A 33 -6.20 11.98 -7.94
C ALA A 33 -6.53 11.61 -9.38
N ALA A 34 -7.52 12.29 -9.97
CA ALA A 34 -7.97 11.97 -11.32
C ALA A 34 -8.40 13.22 -12.09
N ILE A 35 -8.24 13.20 -13.40
CA ILE A 35 -8.67 14.30 -14.28
C ILE A 35 -10.20 14.42 -14.21
N ASN A 36 -10.67 15.61 -13.86
CA ASN A 36 -12.08 15.94 -13.83
C ASN A 36 -12.29 17.44 -14.03
N THR A 37 -13.15 17.79 -14.97
CA THR A 37 -13.45 19.18 -15.32
C THR A 37 -14.80 19.67 -14.77
N VAL A 38 -15.54 18.82 -14.07
CA VAL A 38 -16.87 19.16 -13.50
C VAL A 38 -16.72 19.78 -12.12
N ALA A 39 -15.92 19.13 -11.26
CA ALA A 39 -15.64 19.65 -9.92
C ALA A 39 -14.42 20.59 -9.94
N PRO A 40 -14.38 21.61 -9.06
CA PRO A 40 -13.23 22.49 -8.95
C PRO A 40 -11.97 21.72 -8.54
N ALA A 41 -10.88 21.91 -9.29
CA ALA A 41 -9.57 21.35 -8.93
C ALA A 41 -9.04 21.90 -7.59
N GLY A 42 -8.13 21.15 -6.98
CA GLY A 42 -7.45 21.57 -5.74
C GLY A 42 -8.30 21.47 -4.46
N GLN A 43 -9.38 20.72 -4.48
CA GLN A 43 -10.19 20.42 -3.28
C GLN A 43 -10.34 18.93 -3.09
N ALA A 44 -10.17 18.45 -1.85
CA ALA A 44 -10.40 17.06 -1.51
C ALA A 44 -11.89 16.84 -1.14
N HIS A 45 -12.52 15.88 -1.80
CA HIS A 45 -13.91 15.48 -1.56
C HIS A 45 -13.94 14.09 -0.95
N THR A 46 -14.56 13.93 0.22
CA THR A 46 -14.78 12.59 0.81
C THR A 46 -16.06 11.99 0.26
N ILE A 47 -15.92 10.90 -0.46
CA ILE A 47 -16.99 10.18 -1.15
C ILE A 47 -17.15 8.79 -0.54
N THR A 48 -18.40 8.42 -0.19
CA THR A 48 -18.73 7.13 0.44
C THR A 48 -19.76 6.33 -0.34
N SER A 49 -20.24 6.87 -1.47
CA SER A 49 -21.21 6.18 -2.35
C SER A 49 -21.04 6.63 -3.79
N TYR A 50 -21.43 5.76 -4.72
CA TYR A 50 -21.39 6.06 -6.16
C TYR A 50 -22.29 7.25 -6.55
N ASP A 51 -23.50 7.28 -5.98
CA ASP A 51 -24.44 8.40 -6.27
C ASP A 51 -23.83 9.77 -5.91
N LYS A 52 -23.09 9.82 -4.79
CA LYS A 52 -22.38 11.04 -4.39
C LYS A 52 -21.21 11.34 -5.34
N ALA A 53 -20.51 10.32 -5.84
CA ALA A 53 -19.45 10.52 -6.84
C ALA A 53 -20.01 11.14 -8.12
N VAL A 54 -21.10 10.60 -8.65
CA VAL A 54 -21.80 11.13 -9.85
C VAL A 54 -22.32 12.54 -9.62
N ALA A 55 -22.87 12.82 -8.44
CA ALA A 55 -23.39 14.17 -8.12
C ALA A 55 -22.27 15.23 -8.06
N VAL A 56 -21.05 14.87 -7.66
CA VAL A 56 -19.92 15.81 -7.53
C VAL A 56 -19.11 15.90 -8.82
N PHE A 57 -18.80 14.76 -9.45
CA PHE A 57 -17.85 14.67 -10.56
C PHE A 57 -18.48 14.44 -11.91
N GLY A 58 -19.81 14.23 -11.96
CA GLY A 58 -20.49 13.77 -13.18
C GLY A 58 -20.20 12.29 -13.46
N SER A 59 -20.70 11.80 -14.59
CA SER A 59 -20.34 10.48 -15.12
C SER A 59 -20.38 10.57 -16.64
N ALA A 60 -19.23 10.34 -17.27
CA ALA A 60 -19.06 10.29 -18.72
C ALA A 60 -18.87 8.86 -19.24
N GLY A 61 -18.67 7.90 -18.33
CA GLY A 61 -18.33 6.52 -18.65
C GLY A 61 -16.83 6.28 -18.86
N GLY A 62 -16.46 5.03 -19.12
CA GLY A 62 -15.05 4.65 -19.27
C GLY A 62 -14.28 4.66 -17.94
N GLU A 63 -13.10 5.23 -17.95
CA GLU A 63 -12.22 5.35 -16.76
C GLU A 63 -12.37 6.74 -16.09
N ASP A 64 -13.60 7.30 -16.06
CA ASP A 64 -13.83 8.57 -15.39
C ASP A 64 -13.71 8.48 -13.86
N MET A 65 -13.60 9.63 -13.21
CA MET A 65 -13.39 9.71 -11.77
C MET A 65 -14.51 9.05 -10.96
N ALA A 66 -15.77 9.13 -11.41
CA ALA A 66 -16.91 8.51 -10.73
C ALA A 66 -16.84 6.97 -10.83
N GLU A 67 -16.45 6.45 -11.99
CA GLU A 67 -16.28 5.02 -12.21
C GLU A 67 -15.11 4.44 -11.41
N LEU A 68 -13.97 5.14 -11.36
CA LEU A 68 -12.85 4.75 -10.51
C LEU A 68 -13.25 4.70 -9.03
N ILE A 69 -14.01 5.68 -8.55
CA ILE A 69 -14.56 5.69 -7.19
C ILE A 69 -15.51 4.49 -6.99
N ARG A 70 -16.36 4.17 -7.97
CA ARG A 70 -17.24 3.00 -7.90
C ARG A 70 -16.45 1.71 -7.72
N LEU A 71 -15.38 1.53 -8.50
CA LEU A 71 -14.52 0.35 -8.42
C LEU A 71 -13.82 0.25 -7.06
N ILE A 72 -13.28 1.34 -6.54
CA ILE A 72 -12.64 1.39 -5.22
C ILE A 72 -13.63 0.98 -4.12
N LEU A 73 -14.84 1.56 -4.11
CA LEU A 73 -15.85 1.27 -3.10
C LEU A 73 -16.39 -0.16 -3.23
N LYS A 74 -16.62 -0.65 -4.47
CA LYS A 74 -17.14 -1.99 -4.73
C LYS A 74 -16.18 -3.10 -4.27
N ASN A 75 -14.89 -2.82 -4.26
CA ASN A 75 -13.85 -3.75 -3.83
C ASN A 75 -13.49 -3.63 -2.34
N GLY A 76 -14.22 -2.84 -1.54
CA GLY A 76 -14.17 -2.92 -0.09
C GLY A 76 -13.64 -1.69 0.64
N ALA A 77 -13.21 -0.64 -0.04
CA ALA A 77 -12.85 0.62 0.61
C ALA A 77 -14.08 1.24 1.30
N SER A 78 -13.90 1.80 2.49
CA SER A 78 -14.98 2.46 3.25
C SER A 78 -15.31 3.86 2.71
N GLY A 79 -14.42 4.44 1.92
CA GLY A 79 -14.59 5.74 1.30
C GLY A 79 -13.39 6.14 0.46
N VAL A 80 -13.56 7.18 -0.33
CA VAL A 80 -12.53 7.74 -1.22
C VAL A 80 -12.35 9.22 -0.91
N ALA A 81 -11.11 9.64 -0.70
CA ALA A 81 -10.74 11.05 -0.69
C ALA A 81 -10.30 11.44 -2.10
N ALA A 82 -11.20 12.01 -2.86
CA ALA A 82 -11.04 12.29 -4.27
C ALA A 82 -10.61 13.75 -4.50
N VAL A 83 -9.54 13.96 -5.26
CA VAL A 83 -9.01 15.27 -5.64
C VAL A 83 -9.06 15.40 -7.15
N PRO A 84 -9.95 16.25 -7.71
CA PRO A 84 -10.01 16.50 -9.14
C PRO A 84 -8.77 17.28 -9.62
N VAL A 85 -8.27 16.92 -10.78
CA VAL A 85 -7.12 17.50 -11.47
C VAL A 85 -7.58 18.00 -12.83
N GLU A 86 -7.16 19.19 -13.23
CA GLU A 86 -7.54 19.76 -14.54
C GLU A 86 -6.73 19.14 -15.70
N ASP A 87 -5.43 18.96 -15.45
CA ASP A 87 -4.47 18.42 -16.42
C ASP A 87 -3.27 17.77 -15.71
N GLU A 88 -2.31 17.23 -16.47
CA GLU A 88 -1.12 16.56 -15.92
C GLU A 88 -0.27 17.42 -14.97
N SER A 89 -0.30 18.74 -15.09
CA SER A 89 0.49 19.63 -14.22
C SER A 89 -0.06 19.70 -12.79
N GLY A 90 -1.34 19.40 -12.62
CA GLY A 90 -2.05 19.49 -11.35
C GLY A 90 -1.83 18.29 -10.39
N TYR A 91 -1.29 17.15 -10.85
CA TYR A 91 -1.13 15.98 -9.99
C TYR A 91 -0.24 16.21 -8.77
N GLU A 92 0.82 16.98 -8.90
CA GLU A 92 1.72 17.27 -7.79
C GLU A 92 0.99 17.95 -6.64
N ALA A 93 0.21 18.98 -6.92
CA ALA A 93 -0.61 19.66 -5.94
C ALA A 93 -1.71 18.75 -5.36
N ALA A 94 -2.30 17.86 -6.18
CA ALA A 94 -3.28 16.88 -5.72
C ALA A 94 -2.64 15.86 -4.76
N PHE A 95 -1.43 15.38 -5.05
CA PHE A 95 -0.70 14.48 -4.17
C PHE A 95 -0.28 15.16 -2.87
N GLU A 96 0.09 16.44 -2.87
CA GLU A 96 0.36 17.21 -1.65
C GLU A 96 -0.89 17.33 -0.77
N LEU A 97 -2.06 17.61 -1.36
CA LEU A 97 -3.33 17.64 -0.63
C LEU A 97 -3.64 16.28 0.00
N LEU A 98 -3.51 15.19 -0.76
CA LEU A 98 -3.70 13.84 -0.26
C LEU A 98 -2.67 13.49 0.83
N ALA A 99 -1.40 13.91 0.68
CA ALA A 99 -0.36 13.71 1.69
C ALA A 99 -0.68 14.42 3.01
N GLY A 100 -1.46 15.50 2.97
CA GLY A 100 -1.95 16.22 4.14
C GLY A 100 -2.98 15.45 4.98
N LEU A 101 -3.69 14.48 4.41
CA LEU A 101 -4.74 13.70 5.09
C LEU A 101 -4.11 12.58 5.94
N GLU A 102 -4.63 12.38 7.16
CA GLU A 102 -4.07 11.41 8.12
C GLU A 102 -4.62 9.98 7.92
N ASP A 103 -5.86 9.84 7.44
CA ASP A 103 -6.59 8.56 7.40
C ASP A 103 -6.55 7.84 6.04
N LEU A 104 -5.54 8.11 5.21
CA LEU A 104 -5.38 7.44 3.92
C LEU A 104 -4.44 6.23 4.03
N ALA A 105 -4.92 5.07 3.60
CA ALA A 105 -4.11 3.85 3.48
C ALA A 105 -3.44 3.69 2.11
N LEU A 106 -4.10 4.14 1.05
CA LEU A 106 -3.61 4.02 -0.32
C LEU A 106 -3.87 5.31 -1.10
N VAL A 107 -3.11 5.51 -2.17
CA VAL A 107 -3.33 6.58 -3.16
C VAL A 107 -3.27 5.97 -4.56
N VAL A 108 -4.23 6.35 -5.40
CA VAL A 108 -4.35 5.95 -6.80
C VAL A 108 -4.38 7.22 -7.67
N CYS A 109 -3.85 7.14 -8.87
CA CYS A 109 -4.04 8.17 -9.90
C CYS A 109 -4.50 7.54 -11.21
N ASP A 110 -5.18 8.33 -12.04
CA ASP A 110 -5.65 7.94 -13.36
C ASP A 110 -4.62 8.21 -14.47
N SER A 111 -3.35 8.34 -14.11
CA SER A 111 -2.28 8.58 -15.08
C SER A 111 -1.34 7.37 -15.21
N THR A 112 -1.09 6.97 -16.46
CA THR A 112 -0.09 5.97 -16.82
C THR A 112 1.27 6.58 -17.15
N GLN A 113 1.42 7.90 -17.06
CA GLN A 113 2.68 8.61 -17.30
C GLN A 113 3.68 8.32 -16.18
N GLU A 114 4.88 7.85 -16.53
CA GLU A 114 5.92 7.53 -15.55
C GLU A 114 6.30 8.74 -14.68
N SER A 115 6.32 9.94 -15.25
CA SER A 115 6.62 11.18 -14.53
C SER A 115 5.62 11.46 -13.40
N VAL A 116 4.33 11.20 -13.63
CA VAL A 116 3.26 11.34 -12.62
C VAL A 116 3.39 10.25 -11.56
N GLN A 117 3.68 9.01 -11.98
CA GLN A 117 3.88 7.89 -11.05
C GLN A 117 5.11 8.07 -10.15
N GLN A 118 6.18 8.69 -10.66
CA GLN A 118 7.34 9.07 -9.83
C GLN A 118 6.98 10.15 -8.80
N LYS A 119 6.19 11.16 -9.17
CA LYS A 119 5.69 12.17 -8.22
C LYS A 119 4.79 11.54 -7.15
N LEU A 120 3.93 10.58 -7.52
CA LEU A 120 3.14 9.83 -6.56
C LEU A 120 4.03 9.05 -5.59
N LYS A 121 5.05 8.34 -6.09
CA LYS A 121 6.03 7.64 -5.27
C LYS A 121 6.70 8.59 -4.27
N GLU A 122 7.20 9.74 -4.71
CA GLU A 122 7.83 10.75 -3.85
C GLU A 122 6.87 11.23 -2.77
N SER A 123 5.61 11.52 -3.12
CA SER A 123 4.57 11.92 -2.18
C SER A 123 4.29 10.85 -1.13
N VAL A 124 4.14 9.58 -1.55
CA VAL A 124 3.89 8.45 -0.66
C VAL A 124 5.06 8.21 0.29
N MET A 125 6.30 8.29 -0.19
CA MET A 125 7.50 8.16 0.62
C MET A 125 7.61 9.29 1.64
N SER A 126 7.47 10.55 1.21
CA SER A 126 7.53 11.72 2.11
C SER A 126 6.43 11.69 3.17
N ALA A 127 5.20 11.31 2.80
CA ALA A 127 4.10 11.15 3.76
C ALA A 127 4.42 10.07 4.81
N SER A 128 5.02 8.96 4.38
CA SER A 128 5.39 7.85 5.26
C SER A 128 6.50 8.24 6.23
N GLU A 129 7.49 9.01 5.81
CA GLU A 129 8.52 9.59 6.68
C GLU A 129 7.91 10.50 7.75
N LEU A 130 6.82 11.18 7.42
CA LEU A 130 6.03 12.00 8.33
C LEU A 130 5.03 11.20 9.18
N ARG A 131 5.11 9.87 9.17
CA ARG A 131 4.24 8.93 9.92
C ARG A 131 2.79 8.96 9.46
N ARG A 132 2.57 9.16 8.17
CA ARG A 132 1.31 9.01 7.46
C ARG A 132 1.50 7.93 6.41
N GLU A 133 1.82 6.74 6.90
CA GLU A 133 2.19 5.59 6.09
C GLU A 133 1.06 5.21 5.13
N ARG A 134 1.40 5.07 3.85
CA ARG A 134 0.48 4.74 2.78
C ARG A 134 1.18 4.07 1.61
N LEU A 135 0.40 3.43 0.75
CA LEU A 135 0.86 2.78 -0.47
C LEU A 135 0.33 3.53 -1.69
N GLY A 136 1.07 3.50 -2.79
CA GLY A 136 0.61 3.95 -4.10
C GLY A 136 0.26 2.77 -4.98
N VAL A 137 -0.86 2.84 -5.70
CA VAL A 137 -1.25 1.84 -6.70
C VAL A 137 -1.33 2.53 -8.05
N VAL A 138 -0.59 2.01 -9.01
CA VAL A 138 -0.49 2.55 -10.37
C VAL A 138 -0.63 1.46 -11.42
N ALA A 139 -0.95 1.84 -12.63
CA ALA A 139 -1.13 0.93 -13.75
C ALA A 139 -0.06 1.12 -14.82
N GLY A 140 0.19 0.07 -15.59
CA GLY A 140 0.91 0.17 -16.86
C GLY A 140 0.12 0.92 -17.93
N GLY A 141 0.78 1.34 -18.99
CA GLY A 141 0.14 1.89 -20.18
C GLY A 141 -0.63 0.84 -20.98
N ALA A 142 -1.48 1.27 -21.89
CA ALA A 142 -2.24 0.37 -22.74
C ALA A 142 -1.29 -0.43 -23.66
N GLY A 143 -1.39 -1.77 -23.62
CA GLY A 143 -0.63 -2.66 -24.51
C GLY A 143 0.87 -2.76 -24.20
N GLU A 144 1.33 -2.33 -23.04
CA GLU A 144 2.74 -2.53 -22.64
C GLU A 144 3.09 -4.02 -22.57
N SER A 145 4.25 -4.37 -23.10
CA SER A 145 4.84 -5.70 -23.01
C SER A 145 5.35 -6.03 -21.60
N VAL A 146 5.63 -7.29 -21.33
CA VAL A 146 6.22 -7.75 -20.06
C VAL A 146 7.54 -7.03 -19.76
N GLU A 147 8.39 -6.82 -20.78
CA GLU A 147 9.64 -6.10 -20.67
C GLU A 147 9.45 -4.62 -20.28
N GLU A 148 8.48 -3.95 -20.90
CA GLU A 148 8.18 -2.55 -20.60
C GLU A 148 7.60 -2.39 -19.20
N LEU A 149 6.68 -3.26 -18.79
CA LEU A 149 6.10 -3.28 -17.44
C LEU A 149 7.16 -3.52 -16.35
N THR A 150 8.05 -4.49 -16.57
CA THR A 150 9.13 -4.78 -15.61
C THR A 150 10.18 -3.67 -15.57
N ALA A 151 10.45 -2.99 -16.70
CA ALA A 151 11.30 -1.80 -16.75
C ALA A 151 10.67 -0.64 -15.96
N ARG A 152 9.37 -0.39 -16.13
CA ARG A 152 8.59 0.61 -15.37
C ARG A 152 8.64 0.31 -13.86
N ALA A 153 8.41 -0.95 -13.46
CA ALA A 153 8.51 -1.35 -12.05
C ALA A 153 9.92 -1.10 -11.49
N LYS A 154 10.96 -1.41 -12.27
CA LYS A 154 12.35 -1.18 -11.91
C LYS A 154 12.68 0.32 -11.79
N ASN A 155 12.09 1.19 -12.62
CA ASN A 155 12.23 2.64 -12.52
C ASN A 155 11.56 3.19 -11.24
N LEU A 156 10.42 2.63 -10.85
CA LEU A 156 9.77 2.95 -9.58
C LEU A 156 10.56 2.42 -8.39
N ASN A 157 10.94 1.16 -8.38
CA ASN A 157 11.74 0.47 -7.37
C ASN A 157 11.45 0.92 -5.92
N CYS A 158 10.21 0.72 -5.46
CA CYS A 158 9.75 1.21 -4.17
C CYS A 158 8.84 0.18 -3.50
N GLU A 159 9.08 -0.11 -2.23
CA GLU A 159 8.27 -1.03 -1.41
C GLU A 159 6.85 -0.50 -1.12
N ARG A 160 6.63 0.80 -1.38
CA ARG A 160 5.33 1.44 -1.19
C ARG A 160 4.57 1.68 -2.49
N MET A 161 5.08 1.18 -3.61
CA MET A 161 4.42 1.29 -4.91
C MET A 161 4.03 -0.08 -5.45
N ILE A 162 2.82 -0.19 -5.95
CA ILE A 162 2.24 -1.39 -6.55
C ILE A 162 1.91 -1.04 -7.99
N LEU A 163 2.50 -1.74 -8.93
CA LEU A 163 2.21 -1.63 -10.37
C LEU A 163 1.35 -2.83 -10.78
N VAL A 164 0.16 -2.57 -11.31
CA VAL A 164 -0.76 -3.62 -11.75
C VAL A 164 -0.79 -3.76 -13.27
N ALA A 165 -1.02 -4.97 -13.75
CA ALA A 165 -1.18 -5.33 -15.15
C ALA A 165 -2.07 -6.57 -15.29
N PRO A 166 -2.72 -6.78 -16.46
CA PRO A 166 -2.74 -5.97 -17.69
C PRO A 166 -3.72 -4.78 -17.61
N GLY A 167 -4.07 -4.22 -18.77
CA GLY A 167 -5.20 -3.30 -18.91
C GLY A 167 -6.54 -4.02 -18.79
N CYS A 168 -7.62 -3.24 -18.74
CA CYS A 168 -9.00 -3.73 -18.73
C CYS A 168 -9.65 -3.62 -20.11
N VAL A 169 -10.87 -4.15 -20.23
CA VAL A 169 -11.78 -3.85 -21.34
C VAL A 169 -13.05 -3.19 -20.83
N ASP A 170 -13.70 -2.40 -21.67
CA ASP A 170 -15.00 -1.83 -21.39
C ASP A 170 -16.16 -2.82 -21.66
N GLN A 171 -17.42 -2.32 -21.63
CA GLN A 171 -18.63 -3.14 -21.88
C GLN A 171 -18.69 -3.66 -23.32
N GLU A 172 -18.12 -2.93 -24.26
CA GLU A 172 -18.08 -3.27 -25.68
C GLU A 172 -16.89 -4.20 -26.01
N GLY A 173 -15.98 -4.44 -25.05
CA GLY A 173 -14.79 -5.26 -25.23
C GLY A 173 -13.58 -4.48 -25.79
N GLU A 174 -13.67 -3.17 -25.87
CA GLU A 174 -12.57 -2.31 -26.30
C GLU A 174 -11.52 -2.17 -25.18
N GLY A 175 -10.25 -2.13 -25.55
CA GLY A 175 -9.16 -2.07 -24.60
C GLY A 175 -9.05 -0.73 -23.89
N LEU A 176 -9.07 -0.75 -22.58
CA LEU A 176 -8.78 0.36 -21.68
C LEU A 176 -7.35 0.23 -21.12
N THR A 177 -6.95 1.25 -20.37
CA THR A 177 -5.69 1.17 -19.60
C THR A 177 -5.85 0.27 -18.38
N GLY A 178 -4.81 0.12 -17.57
CA GLY A 178 -4.88 -0.59 -16.29
C GLY A 178 -5.40 0.26 -15.12
N ILE A 179 -5.87 1.47 -15.37
CA ILE A 179 -6.29 2.42 -14.30
C ILE A 179 -7.49 1.88 -13.53
N SER A 180 -8.49 1.34 -14.23
CA SER A 180 -9.63 0.66 -13.61
C SER A 180 -9.20 -0.52 -12.73
N LEU A 181 -8.17 -1.27 -13.17
CA LEU A 181 -7.58 -2.35 -12.40
C LEU A 181 -6.90 -1.83 -11.13
N ALA A 182 -6.11 -0.76 -11.25
CA ALA A 182 -5.44 -0.13 -10.10
C ALA A 182 -6.46 0.34 -9.05
N ALA A 183 -7.57 0.94 -9.49
CA ALA A 183 -8.67 1.34 -8.62
C ALA A 183 -9.31 0.14 -7.89
N ALA A 184 -9.59 -0.97 -8.60
CA ALA A 184 -10.15 -2.18 -8.03
C ALA A 184 -9.18 -2.83 -7.03
N VAL A 185 -7.91 -2.95 -7.37
CA VAL A 185 -6.86 -3.49 -6.49
C VAL A 185 -6.68 -2.63 -5.24
N ALA A 186 -6.67 -1.31 -5.36
CA ALA A 186 -6.62 -0.42 -4.21
C ALA A 186 -7.83 -0.61 -3.28
N GLY A 187 -9.02 -0.78 -3.85
CA GLY A 187 -10.24 -1.13 -3.10
C GLY A 187 -10.10 -2.44 -2.34
N ALA A 188 -9.59 -3.50 -2.99
CA ALA A 188 -9.39 -4.81 -2.39
C ALA A 188 -8.36 -4.77 -1.24
N ILE A 189 -7.25 -4.06 -1.42
CA ILE A 189 -6.24 -3.87 -0.35
C ILE A 189 -6.85 -3.10 0.84
N ALA A 190 -7.64 -2.04 0.59
CA ALA A 190 -8.28 -1.25 1.63
C ALA A 190 -9.39 -2.03 2.36
N GLY A 191 -10.07 -2.93 1.65
CA GLY A 191 -11.13 -3.80 2.20
C GLY A 191 -10.61 -4.90 3.11
N GLU A 192 -9.37 -5.37 2.89
CA GLU A 192 -8.79 -6.44 3.68
C GLU A 192 -8.29 -5.93 5.03
N THR A 193 -8.89 -6.44 6.09
CA THR A 193 -8.61 -6.00 7.46
C THR A 193 -7.38 -6.65 8.09
N ASP A 194 -7.01 -7.83 7.61
CA ASP A 194 -5.82 -8.54 8.06
C ASP A 194 -4.66 -8.26 7.08
N PRO A 195 -3.60 -7.56 7.52
CA PRO A 195 -2.48 -7.22 6.65
C PRO A 195 -1.65 -8.42 6.22
N ALA A 196 -1.72 -9.54 6.93
CA ALA A 196 -0.96 -10.76 6.64
C ALA A 196 -1.64 -11.64 5.58
N ILE A 197 -2.93 -11.44 5.30
CA ILE A 197 -3.60 -12.15 4.21
C ILE A 197 -3.02 -11.69 2.87
N PRO A 198 -2.48 -12.62 2.05
CA PRO A 198 -1.94 -12.29 0.74
C PRO A 198 -3.05 -11.80 -0.20
N LEU A 199 -2.70 -10.89 -1.10
CA LEU A 199 -3.63 -10.40 -2.11
C LEU A 199 -3.89 -11.41 -3.23
N GLY A 200 -3.02 -12.43 -3.37
CA GLY A 200 -3.19 -13.51 -4.36
C GLY A 200 -4.51 -14.26 -4.15
N GLY A 201 -5.27 -14.44 -5.22
CA GLY A 201 -6.61 -15.02 -5.19
C GLY A 201 -7.73 -14.05 -4.83
N ALA A 202 -7.44 -12.79 -4.52
CA ALA A 202 -8.48 -11.78 -4.28
C ALA A 202 -9.26 -11.51 -5.57
N GLU A 203 -10.57 -11.72 -5.53
CA GLU A 203 -11.48 -11.44 -6.64
C GLU A 203 -11.76 -9.94 -6.73
N LEU A 204 -11.66 -9.40 -7.95
CA LEU A 204 -11.88 -7.99 -8.25
C LEU A 204 -13.25 -7.80 -8.90
N LEU A 205 -14.09 -7.01 -8.25
CA LEU A 205 -15.48 -6.83 -8.63
C LEU A 205 -15.67 -5.58 -9.49
N GLY A 206 -16.54 -5.71 -10.51
CA GLY A 206 -17.02 -4.57 -11.30
C GLY A 206 -16.20 -4.27 -12.54
N LEU A 207 -15.20 -5.07 -12.85
CA LEU A 207 -14.47 -5.09 -14.10
C LEU A 207 -15.23 -5.93 -15.12
N TYR A 208 -15.17 -5.57 -16.40
CA TYR A 208 -15.80 -6.32 -17.49
C TYR A 208 -14.91 -7.42 -18.02
N GLY A 209 -13.59 -7.24 -17.97
CA GLY A 209 -12.58 -8.19 -18.36
C GLY A 209 -11.20 -7.57 -18.44
N LEU A 210 -10.24 -8.37 -18.86
CA LEU A 210 -8.85 -7.96 -19.04
C LEU A 210 -8.51 -7.84 -20.52
N SER A 211 -7.69 -6.88 -20.90
CA SER A 211 -7.27 -6.63 -22.28
C SER A 211 -6.31 -7.68 -22.81
N GLN A 212 -5.62 -8.41 -21.94
CA GLN A 212 -4.62 -9.42 -22.28
C GLN A 212 -4.64 -10.56 -21.26
N ARG A 213 -4.31 -11.75 -21.70
CA ARG A 213 -4.00 -12.91 -20.87
C ARG A 213 -2.51 -13.22 -20.97
N TYR A 214 -1.88 -13.35 -19.81
CA TYR A 214 -0.47 -13.78 -19.72
C TYR A 214 -0.37 -15.30 -19.63
N GLU A 215 0.69 -15.85 -20.20
CA GLU A 215 1.09 -17.24 -20.00
C GLU A 215 1.85 -17.40 -18.67
N ASP A 216 1.96 -18.62 -18.14
CA ASP A 216 2.55 -18.89 -16.82
C ASP A 216 3.98 -18.33 -16.68
N ASN A 217 4.81 -18.43 -17.73
CA ASN A 217 6.15 -17.88 -17.75
C ASN A 217 6.18 -16.34 -17.74
N GLU A 218 5.20 -15.70 -18.36
CA GLU A 218 5.06 -14.24 -18.34
C GLU A 218 4.61 -13.76 -16.95
N LEU A 219 3.70 -14.49 -16.31
CA LEU A 219 3.28 -14.24 -14.93
C LEU A 219 4.47 -14.30 -13.97
N ASP A 220 5.34 -15.33 -14.12
CA ASP A 220 6.55 -15.45 -13.31
C ASP A 220 7.51 -14.27 -13.54
N LEU A 221 7.71 -13.84 -14.77
CA LEU A 221 8.56 -12.68 -15.10
C LEU A 221 8.00 -11.39 -14.52
N LEU A 222 6.70 -11.15 -14.62
CA LEU A 222 6.03 -9.99 -14.03
C LEU A 222 6.20 -9.95 -12.51
N ILE A 223 5.92 -11.05 -11.83
CA ILE A 223 6.06 -11.15 -10.35
C ILE A 223 7.51 -10.92 -9.93
N LEU A 224 8.48 -11.54 -10.62
CA LEU A 224 9.90 -11.36 -10.34
C LEU A 224 10.36 -9.92 -10.64
N GLY A 225 9.76 -9.30 -11.65
CA GLY A 225 10.01 -7.92 -12.05
C GLY A 225 9.31 -6.86 -11.19
N GLY A 226 8.52 -7.24 -10.17
CA GLY A 226 7.85 -6.30 -9.26
C GLY A 226 6.53 -5.74 -9.81
N VAL A 227 5.88 -6.48 -10.69
CA VAL A 227 4.54 -6.17 -11.19
C VAL A 227 3.53 -7.13 -10.56
N THR A 228 2.41 -6.62 -10.10
CA THR A 228 1.27 -7.38 -9.58
C THR A 228 0.38 -7.80 -10.76
N PRO A 229 0.46 -9.05 -11.24
CA PRO A 229 -0.35 -9.49 -12.35
C PRO A 229 -1.75 -9.91 -11.88
N VAL A 230 -2.72 -9.71 -12.77
CA VAL A 230 -4.11 -10.11 -12.62
C VAL A 230 -4.50 -11.02 -13.76
N GLU A 231 -5.30 -12.03 -13.48
CA GLU A 231 -5.80 -12.99 -14.46
C GLU A 231 -7.33 -13.09 -14.42
N GLN A 232 -7.89 -13.60 -15.51
CA GLN A 232 -9.32 -13.92 -15.58
C GLN A 232 -9.49 -15.43 -15.78
N VAL A 233 -10.06 -16.09 -14.77
CA VAL A 233 -10.32 -17.53 -14.78
C VAL A 233 -11.79 -17.77 -14.49
N GLY A 234 -12.46 -18.52 -15.37
CA GLY A 234 -13.88 -18.89 -15.19
C GLY A 234 -14.85 -17.70 -15.14
N GLY A 235 -14.44 -16.54 -15.69
CA GLY A 235 -15.22 -15.30 -15.67
C GLY A 235 -14.95 -14.39 -14.46
N ALA A 236 -14.22 -14.86 -13.46
CA ALA A 236 -13.77 -14.06 -12.33
C ALA A 236 -12.40 -13.43 -12.64
N VAL A 237 -12.26 -12.14 -12.35
CA VAL A 237 -10.98 -11.42 -12.41
C VAL A 237 -10.34 -11.47 -11.03
N SER A 238 -9.13 -11.97 -10.91
CA SER A 238 -8.45 -12.17 -9.63
C SER A 238 -6.96 -11.82 -9.69
N VAL A 239 -6.43 -11.36 -8.57
CA VAL A 239 -4.98 -11.09 -8.44
C VAL A 239 -4.22 -12.41 -8.37
N VAL A 240 -3.18 -12.57 -9.19
CA VAL A 240 -2.31 -13.77 -9.14
C VAL A 240 -1.41 -13.72 -7.91
N ARG A 241 -0.69 -12.61 -7.72
CA ARG A 241 0.15 -12.38 -6.54
C ARG A 241 0.37 -10.89 -6.32
N GLY A 242 0.14 -10.41 -5.10
CA GLY A 242 0.42 -9.02 -4.73
C GLY A 242 1.90 -8.81 -4.42
N VAL A 243 2.56 -8.00 -5.24
CA VAL A 243 3.98 -7.63 -5.08
C VAL A 243 4.15 -6.12 -5.14
N THR A 244 5.24 -5.62 -4.58
CA THR A 244 5.67 -4.23 -4.69
C THR A 244 6.65 -4.07 -5.85
N THR A 245 6.88 -2.83 -6.28
CA THR A 245 7.86 -2.56 -7.33
C THR A 245 9.32 -2.65 -6.84
N ARG A 246 9.56 -2.95 -5.55
CA ARG A 246 10.90 -3.08 -4.98
C ARG A 246 11.56 -4.38 -5.39
N THR A 247 12.51 -4.30 -6.31
CA THR A 247 13.26 -5.46 -6.81
C THR A 247 14.77 -5.33 -6.60
N MET A 248 15.26 -4.12 -6.31
CA MET A 248 16.68 -3.82 -6.20
C MET A 248 16.99 -3.02 -4.93
N SER A 249 18.15 -3.30 -4.33
CA SER A 249 18.79 -2.47 -3.31
C SER A 249 20.18 -2.11 -3.80
N GLY A 250 20.36 -0.84 -4.21
CA GLY A 250 21.53 -0.45 -5.00
C GLY A 250 21.60 -1.22 -6.30
N GLU A 251 22.73 -1.90 -6.54
CA GLU A 251 22.95 -2.73 -7.72
C GLU A 251 22.59 -4.21 -7.51
N SER A 252 22.20 -4.61 -6.31
CA SER A 252 21.88 -6.00 -5.97
C SER A 252 20.40 -6.27 -5.99
N ALA A 253 20.00 -7.47 -6.43
CA ALA A 253 18.61 -7.90 -6.35
C ALA A 253 18.16 -7.99 -4.88
N ASP A 254 16.98 -7.46 -4.58
CA ASP A 254 16.40 -7.44 -3.24
C ASP A 254 14.99 -8.02 -3.28
N SER A 255 14.78 -9.11 -2.57
CA SER A 255 13.48 -9.77 -2.45
C SER A 255 12.79 -9.50 -1.10
N THR A 256 13.43 -8.75 -0.20
CA THR A 256 12.96 -8.52 1.18
C THR A 256 11.58 -7.84 1.21
N TRP A 257 11.37 -6.88 0.34
CA TRP A 257 10.16 -6.08 0.27
C TRP A 257 9.25 -6.44 -0.92
N ARG A 258 9.56 -7.53 -1.64
CA ARG A 258 8.81 -7.91 -2.83
C ARG A 258 7.35 -8.24 -2.51
N ASP A 259 7.09 -9.05 -1.48
CA ASP A 259 5.73 -9.40 -1.10
C ASP A 259 5.02 -8.21 -0.44
N LEU A 260 3.86 -7.85 -0.99
CA LEU A 260 3.03 -6.76 -0.49
C LEU A 260 2.62 -6.93 0.98
N THR A 261 2.43 -8.16 1.43
CA THR A 261 2.13 -8.48 2.84
C THR A 261 3.20 -7.96 3.79
N THR A 262 4.47 -7.96 3.38
CA THR A 262 5.57 -7.48 4.23
C THR A 262 5.37 -6.03 4.65
N ILE A 263 5.16 -5.12 3.70
CA ILE A 263 4.95 -3.70 4.03
C ILE A 263 3.61 -3.45 4.72
N ARG A 264 2.54 -4.21 4.39
CA ARG A 264 1.25 -4.11 5.05
C ARG A 264 1.32 -4.51 6.52
N VAL A 265 2.00 -5.60 6.85
CA VAL A 265 2.21 -6.02 8.24
C VAL A 265 3.04 -4.99 9.01
N VAL A 266 4.06 -4.45 8.38
CA VAL A 266 4.86 -3.37 8.92
C VAL A 266 3.99 -2.15 9.19
N ASP A 267 3.18 -1.74 8.22
CA ASP A 267 2.25 -0.63 8.29
C ASP A 267 1.02 -0.90 9.21
N ASP A 268 0.83 -2.04 9.79
CA ASP A 268 -0.10 -2.37 10.88
C ASP A 268 0.60 -2.44 12.25
N ALA A 269 1.76 -3.08 12.32
CA ALA A 269 2.39 -3.39 13.60
C ALA A 269 2.89 -2.16 14.35
N ILE A 270 3.53 -1.23 13.69
CA ILE A 270 4.25 -0.17 14.40
C ILE A 270 3.51 1.14 14.60
N PRO A 271 2.55 1.60 13.80
CA PRO A 271 1.67 2.64 14.32
C PRO A 271 0.74 2.16 15.44
N GLY A 272 0.35 0.88 15.46
CA GLY A 272 -0.30 0.32 16.64
C GLY A 272 0.58 0.53 17.87
N LEU A 273 1.83 0.08 17.82
CA LEU A 273 2.83 0.31 18.87
C LEU A 273 3.01 1.80 19.18
N ARG A 274 3.20 2.64 18.15
CA ARG A 274 3.38 4.08 18.31
C ARG A 274 2.17 4.72 18.99
N THR A 275 0.96 4.35 18.57
CA THR A 275 -0.30 4.85 19.13
C THR A 275 -0.49 4.39 20.57
N ALA A 276 -0.25 3.12 20.87
CA ALA A 276 -0.33 2.55 22.20
C ALA A 276 0.66 3.22 23.18
N LEU A 277 1.91 3.39 22.74
CA LEU A 277 2.93 4.07 23.55
C LEU A 277 2.59 5.55 23.75
N ARG A 278 2.15 6.26 22.71
CA ARG A 278 1.77 7.67 22.80
C ARG A 278 0.58 7.88 23.74
N SER A 279 -0.43 7.02 23.70
CA SER A 279 -1.62 7.16 24.54
C SER A 279 -1.30 6.98 26.04
N LYS A 280 -0.44 5.99 26.37
CA LYS A 280 -0.14 5.62 27.77
C LYS A 280 1.01 6.42 28.39
N PHE A 281 2.01 6.83 27.62
CA PHE A 281 3.26 7.39 28.15
C PHE A 281 3.49 8.87 27.79
N ARG A 282 2.51 9.54 27.22
CA ARG A 282 2.61 10.95 26.77
C ARG A 282 3.14 11.93 27.84
N ARG A 283 2.89 11.66 29.12
CA ARG A 283 3.31 12.50 30.26
C ARG A 283 4.10 11.71 31.30
N ALA A 284 4.72 10.61 30.90
CA ALA A 284 5.53 9.80 31.80
C ALA A 284 6.92 10.42 32.05
N LYS A 285 7.49 10.15 33.22
CA LYS A 285 8.87 10.47 33.52
C LYS A 285 9.79 9.38 32.98
N ASN A 286 10.98 9.73 32.53
CA ASN A 286 11.98 8.76 32.07
C ASN A 286 12.70 8.09 33.27
N THR A 287 12.01 7.16 33.93
CA THR A 287 12.52 6.38 35.07
C THR A 287 12.69 4.92 34.67
N GLN A 288 13.44 4.15 35.45
CA GLN A 288 13.54 2.71 35.23
C GLN A 288 12.17 2.00 35.28
N GLN A 289 11.28 2.43 36.19
CA GLN A 289 9.92 1.89 36.27
C GLN A 289 9.10 2.20 35.03
N SER A 290 9.17 3.43 34.50
CA SER A 290 8.47 3.82 33.25
C SER A 290 8.98 3.05 32.06
N ARG A 291 10.31 2.84 31.96
CA ARG A 291 10.91 2.01 30.90
C ARG A 291 10.48 0.55 30.98
N GLY A 292 10.37 0.00 32.20
CA GLY A 292 9.77 -1.34 32.43
C GLY A 292 8.33 -1.42 31.93
N ALA A 293 7.51 -0.42 32.23
CA ALA A 293 6.11 -0.33 31.76
C ALA A 293 6.02 -0.17 30.24
N ILE A 294 6.90 0.62 29.61
CA ILE A 294 7.01 0.74 28.17
C ILE A 294 7.36 -0.61 27.54
N ARG A 295 8.34 -1.34 28.09
CA ARG A 295 8.70 -2.70 27.62
C ARG A 295 7.51 -3.64 27.68
N SER A 296 6.78 -3.66 28.79
CA SER A 296 5.58 -4.50 28.94
C SER A 296 4.49 -4.15 27.92
N GLN A 297 4.31 -2.85 27.59
CA GLN A 297 3.35 -2.45 26.57
C GLN A 297 3.77 -2.88 25.15
N VAL A 298 5.06 -2.78 24.83
CA VAL A 298 5.59 -3.27 23.55
C VAL A 298 5.37 -4.78 23.42
N VAL A 299 5.69 -5.54 24.46
CA VAL A 299 5.43 -7.00 24.49
C VAL A 299 3.95 -7.30 24.30
N LEU A 300 3.06 -6.57 25.00
CA LEU A 300 1.62 -6.78 24.86
C LEU A 300 1.11 -6.55 23.42
N GLU A 301 1.59 -5.50 22.76
CA GLU A 301 1.20 -5.24 21.37
C GLU A 301 1.75 -6.31 20.41
N LEU A 302 2.98 -6.77 20.61
CA LEU A 302 3.57 -7.84 19.80
C LEU A 302 2.86 -9.19 20.04
N GLU A 303 2.48 -9.51 21.28
CA GLU A 303 1.68 -10.70 21.60
C GLU A 303 0.28 -10.62 20.94
N ASN A 304 -0.35 -9.45 20.90
CA ASN A 304 -1.60 -9.25 20.19
C ASN A 304 -1.46 -9.52 18.67
N LYS A 305 -0.32 -9.10 18.07
CA LYS A 305 -0.05 -9.38 16.65
C LYS A 305 0.28 -10.86 16.42
N LEU A 306 1.01 -11.49 17.33
CA LEU A 306 1.32 -12.92 17.29
C LEU A 306 0.05 -13.78 17.41
N SER A 307 -0.84 -13.44 18.33
CA SER A 307 -2.11 -14.17 18.53
C SER A 307 -3.08 -14.05 17.35
N ARG A 308 -2.91 -13.02 16.52
CA ARG A 308 -3.66 -12.82 15.26
C ARG A 308 -2.91 -13.36 14.04
N GLU A 309 -1.78 -14.02 14.24
CA GLU A 309 -0.91 -14.56 13.17
C GLU A 309 -0.41 -13.51 12.16
N ILE A 310 -0.43 -12.22 12.54
CA ILE A 310 0.12 -11.13 11.72
C ILE A 310 1.66 -11.20 11.70
N ILE A 311 2.25 -11.62 12.83
CA ILE A 311 3.67 -11.93 12.95
C ILE A 311 3.82 -13.38 13.43
N THR A 312 4.92 -14.03 13.08
CA THR A 312 5.21 -15.42 13.50
C THR A 312 6.12 -15.50 14.71
N GLY A 313 6.72 -14.41 15.13
CA GLY A 313 7.57 -14.33 16.32
C GLY A 313 8.13 -12.94 16.53
N TYR A 314 8.63 -12.67 17.72
CA TYR A 314 9.37 -11.45 18.05
C TYR A 314 10.50 -11.74 19.05
N GLU A 315 11.55 -10.90 19.02
CA GLU A 315 12.72 -11.07 19.85
C GLU A 315 13.31 -9.72 20.27
N ASN A 316 14.29 -9.77 21.19
CA ASN A 316 15.18 -8.65 21.53
C ASN A 316 14.46 -7.38 22.01
N VAL A 317 13.32 -7.49 22.71
CA VAL A 317 12.60 -6.31 23.23
C VAL A 317 13.44 -5.67 24.35
N ALA A 318 14.10 -4.56 24.01
CA ALA A 318 14.94 -3.78 24.91
C ALA A 318 14.42 -2.34 25.02
N VAL A 319 14.40 -1.82 26.24
CA VAL A 319 14.00 -0.43 26.51
C VAL A 319 15.05 0.19 27.44
N ARG A 320 15.78 1.19 26.96
CA ARG A 320 16.88 1.80 27.69
C ARG A 320 16.83 3.32 27.64
N ALA A 321 17.48 3.98 28.60
CA ALA A 321 17.70 5.42 28.53
C ALA A 321 18.73 5.69 27.43
N ASP A 322 18.55 6.80 26.71
CA ASP A 322 19.58 7.30 25.84
C ASP A 322 20.72 7.89 26.67
N PRO A 323 21.99 7.51 26.39
CA PRO A 323 23.13 8.07 27.10
C PRO A 323 23.39 9.55 26.77
N GLU A 324 22.95 10.03 25.62
CA GLU A 324 23.18 11.40 25.16
C GLU A 324 22.03 12.36 25.56
N ASP A 325 20.83 11.84 25.82
CA ASP A 325 19.66 12.65 26.15
C ASP A 325 18.82 11.98 27.25
N ALA A 326 18.89 12.52 28.45
CA ALA A 326 18.14 12.01 29.62
C ALA A 326 16.60 12.03 29.43
N THR A 327 16.08 12.80 28.48
CA THR A 327 14.66 12.87 28.16
C THR A 327 14.22 11.82 27.13
N ARG A 328 15.16 11.16 26.45
CA ARG A 328 14.93 10.18 25.40
C ARG A 328 14.99 8.75 25.93
N CYS A 329 14.06 7.94 25.48
CA CYS A 329 14.02 6.51 25.74
C CYS A 329 14.14 5.76 24.42
N LEU A 330 15.09 4.83 24.35
CA LEU A 330 15.34 3.98 23.18
C LEU A 330 14.57 2.68 23.36
N VAL A 331 13.76 2.32 22.35
CA VAL A 331 12.99 1.08 22.27
C VAL A 331 13.48 0.31 21.05
N GLU A 332 13.96 -0.90 21.26
CA GLU A 332 14.47 -1.79 20.22
C GLU A 332 13.75 -3.13 20.33
N PHE A 333 13.38 -3.70 19.22
CA PHE A 333 12.82 -5.04 19.11
C PHE A 333 12.93 -5.54 17.68
N SER A 334 12.79 -6.85 17.49
CA SER A 334 12.69 -7.49 16.18
C SER A 334 11.42 -8.35 16.15
N PHE A 335 10.83 -8.49 14.96
CA PHE A 335 9.75 -9.45 14.73
C PHE A 335 9.84 -10.06 13.34
N THR A 336 9.24 -11.23 13.18
CA THR A 336 9.17 -11.94 11.91
C THR A 336 7.75 -11.80 11.34
N VAL A 337 7.66 -11.30 10.12
CA VAL A 337 6.40 -11.12 9.39
C VAL A 337 5.81 -12.49 9.03
N ALA A 338 4.49 -12.65 9.12
CA ALA A 338 3.82 -13.80 8.56
C ALA A 338 3.81 -13.71 7.03
N HIS A 339 4.23 -14.79 6.37
CA HIS A 339 4.20 -14.86 4.91
C HIS A 339 2.93 -15.53 4.42
N GLY A 340 2.36 -15.02 3.33
CA GLY A 340 1.23 -15.66 2.67
C GLY A 340 1.60 -17.01 2.06
N LEU A 341 0.67 -17.95 2.06
CA LEU A 341 0.81 -19.23 1.35
C LEU A 341 0.56 -18.99 -0.15
N ASN A 342 1.64 -18.83 -0.93
CA ASN A 342 1.55 -18.53 -2.36
C ASN A 342 1.56 -19.81 -3.24
N GLN A 343 2.15 -20.92 -2.78
CA GLN A 343 2.29 -22.15 -3.58
C GLN A 343 2.12 -23.40 -2.73
N ILE A 344 1.39 -24.39 -3.25
CA ILE A 344 1.27 -25.72 -2.67
C ILE A 344 1.78 -26.73 -3.71
N TRP A 345 2.83 -27.48 -3.35
CA TRP A 345 3.39 -28.53 -4.21
C TRP A 345 2.84 -29.87 -3.78
N LEU A 346 2.05 -30.51 -4.66
CA LEU A 346 1.46 -31.81 -4.41
C LEU A 346 2.19 -32.89 -5.22
N THR A 347 2.71 -33.92 -4.54
CA THR A 347 3.26 -35.11 -5.18
C THR A 347 2.41 -36.32 -4.80
N ALA A 348 1.79 -36.96 -5.79
CA ALA A 348 1.01 -38.19 -5.59
C ALA A 348 1.77 -39.40 -6.16
N HIS A 349 1.99 -40.41 -5.33
CA HIS A 349 2.52 -41.72 -5.76
C HIS A 349 1.36 -42.69 -5.92
N ILE A 350 1.10 -43.10 -7.17
CA ILE A 350 0.01 -44.05 -7.50
C ILE A 350 0.62 -45.43 -7.67
N THR A 351 0.21 -46.39 -6.83
CA THR A 351 0.51 -47.80 -6.98
C THR A 351 -0.72 -48.51 -7.56
N VAL A 352 -0.53 -49.30 -8.65
CA VAL A 352 -1.57 -50.07 -9.32
C VAL A 352 -1.39 -51.53 -8.96
#